data_ab2f1ef0fd6fff749df91611d7508f64
#
_entry.id   ab2f1ef0fd6fff749df91611d7508f64
#
_cell.length_a   1.000
_cell.length_b   1.000
_cell.length_c   1.000
_cell.angle_alpha   90.00
_cell.angle_beta   90.00
_cell.angle_gamma   90.00
#
_symmetry.space_group_name_H-M   'P 1'
#
loop_
_entity.id
_entity.type
_entity.pdbx_description
1 polymer ?
#
loop_
_entity_poly.entity_id
_entity_poly.type
_entity_poly.pdbx_seq_one_letter_code
_entity_poly.pdbx_strand_id
1 'polypeptide(L)'
;GYKVAICEQMEDPSKAKGLVKRDIIRVVTPGTVIESSMLQDDKNNYIASIFLKGNAAGICFADVSTGTAHITELKREKIVPAVIAELCRYHPSEVLMNPGMLDCRELTGYIKKNMTCSVELVEEERYAPGLVAISLENQFGRNWDETTSIDKKGLVRFAMAALLEYLHTTQIKGVERLKTVISYNEAQYMQLSPVTRANLELTETLRGREKRGTLLWVLDKTSTAMGKRLLRTWIEQPLLSSDAINHRLDAVESLVNQTVQRGDLIEELHYIADLERMMTRTVYGSATPKEIYAMAQTCERLPSLRQQAESCGCAELSEIVSRIDPLSDIKDKIYAAVDPDAPSTLKDGGVIAKGYHPEVDELRSIRDNTKGVLAQLETRLRQETGIPKLKIGYNHVFGYFIEVSNSYKAQVPESYIRKQTLTTGERYITQELKDLENKILGAHERLIALEHRLFNELLESIGAQLDRIQRTANAVAELDVLAALAQVAAENNYCRPTVDESDQLTIVEGRHPVVEQMLKGSLFVPNDTTLNCGEDRCLIITGPNMAGKST
;
A
#
# COMPACT_ATOMS: atom_id res chain seq x y z
N GLY A 1 12.83 -5.31 -13.85
CA GLY A 1 11.39 -5.19 -14.08
C GLY A 1 11.10 -4.72 -15.50
N TYR A 2 9.86 -4.88 -15.92
CA TYR A 2 9.39 -4.42 -17.22
C TYR A 2 8.47 -3.22 -17.04
N LYS A 3 8.41 -2.32 -18.03
CA LYS A 3 7.36 -1.31 -18.16
C LYS A 3 6.19 -1.93 -18.92
N VAL A 4 4.98 -1.84 -18.35
CA VAL A 4 3.77 -2.42 -18.91
C VAL A 4 2.74 -1.32 -19.14
N ALA A 5 2.36 -1.08 -20.40
CA ALA A 5 1.30 -0.14 -20.73
C ALA A 5 -0.07 -0.84 -20.65
N ILE A 6 -0.98 -0.26 -19.89
CA ILE A 6 -2.37 -0.68 -19.80
C ILE A 6 -3.19 0.19 -20.76
N CYS A 7 -3.83 -0.48 -21.73
CA CYS A 7 -4.69 0.18 -22.72
C CYS A 7 -6.15 -0.22 -22.50
N GLU A 8 -7.04 0.75 -22.49
CA GLU A 8 -8.48 0.53 -22.41
C GLU A 8 -9.22 1.08 -23.63
N GLN A 9 -10.44 0.60 -23.82
CA GLN A 9 -11.34 1.08 -24.86
C GLN A 9 -11.98 2.39 -24.39
N MET A 10 -11.82 3.45 -25.17
CA MET A 10 -12.31 4.78 -24.85
C MET A 10 -13.71 5.08 -25.36
N GLU A 11 -14.32 4.16 -26.13
CA GLU A 11 -15.65 4.31 -26.73
C GLU A 11 -16.46 3.02 -26.51
N ASP A 12 -17.76 3.17 -26.43
CA ASP A 12 -18.71 2.05 -26.39
C ASP A 12 -18.66 1.27 -27.73
N PRO A 13 -18.32 -0.04 -27.70
CA PRO A 13 -18.24 -0.85 -28.91
C PRO A 13 -19.51 -0.83 -29.76
N SER A 14 -20.68 -0.66 -29.12
CA SER A 14 -21.97 -0.62 -29.81
C SER A 14 -22.20 0.67 -30.62
N LYS A 15 -21.44 1.74 -30.33
CA LYS A 15 -21.54 3.06 -30.98
C LYS A 15 -20.41 3.32 -31.96
N ALA A 16 -19.35 2.49 -31.94
CA ALA A 16 -18.18 2.69 -32.79
C ALA A 16 -18.45 2.28 -34.24
N LYS A 17 -18.15 3.20 -35.18
CA LYS A 17 -18.16 2.92 -36.61
C LYS A 17 -16.78 2.38 -37.04
N GLY A 18 -16.47 1.12 -36.73
CA GLY A 18 -15.18 0.49 -37.06
C GLY A 18 -14.44 -0.03 -35.83
N LEU A 19 -13.08 0.07 -35.85
CA LEU A 19 -12.27 -0.32 -34.69
C LEU A 19 -12.46 0.67 -33.55
N VAL A 20 -12.80 0.16 -32.37
CA VAL A 20 -12.95 0.95 -31.13
C VAL A 20 -11.63 1.63 -30.80
N LYS A 21 -11.68 2.95 -30.54
CA LYS A 21 -10.51 3.70 -30.11
C LYS A 21 -10.01 3.17 -28.78
N ARG A 22 -8.71 2.91 -28.72
CA ARG A 22 -7.99 2.51 -27.49
C ARG A 22 -6.95 3.55 -27.15
N ASP A 23 -6.76 3.79 -25.85
CA ASP A 23 -5.72 4.68 -25.38
C ASP A 23 -4.99 4.08 -24.18
N ILE A 24 -3.75 4.51 -23.97
CA ILE A 24 -2.97 4.11 -22.80
C ILE A 24 -3.47 4.92 -21.62
N ILE A 25 -4.03 4.23 -20.62
CA ILE A 25 -4.54 4.85 -19.41
C ILE A 25 -3.50 4.88 -18.29
N ARG A 26 -2.49 4.01 -18.37
CA ARG A 26 -1.44 3.89 -17.36
C ARG A 26 -0.25 3.11 -17.88
N VAL A 27 0.96 3.51 -17.46
CA VAL A 27 2.18 2.72 -17.63
C VAL A 27 2.67 2.27 -16.25
N VAL A 28 2.59 0.98 -15.97
CA VAL A 28 3.09 0.40 -14.72
C VAL A 28 4.58 0.14 -14.87
N THR A 29 5.37 0.69 -13.96
CA THR A 29 6.83 0.49 -13.87
C THR A 29 7.18 -0.13 -12.52
N PRO A 30 8.40 -0.67 -12.32
CA PRO A 30 8.76 -1.29 -11.04
C PRO A 30 8.56 -0.41 -9.82
N GLY A 31 8.82 0.91 -9.93
CA GLY A 31 8.66 1.88 -8.83
C GLY A 31 7.25 2.43 -8.66
N THR A 32 6.35 2.20 -9.64
CA THR A 32 4.99 2.77 -9.64
C THR A 32 3.88 1.75 -9.37
N VAL A 33 4.23 0.56 -8.90
CA VAL A 33 3.27 -0.48 -8.50
C VAL A 33 2.50 -0.04 -7.25
N ILE A 34 1.16 -0.18 -7.28
CA ILE A 34 0.25 0.09 -6.15
C ILE A 34 -0.62 -1.12 -5.78
N GLU A 35 -0.67 -2.13 -6.64
CA GLU A 35 -1.45 -3.35 -6.44
C GLU A 35 -0.82 -4.21 -5.33
N SER A 36 -1.59 -4.52 -4.27
CA SER A 36 -1.12 -5.30 -3.11
C SER A 36 -0.57 -6.66 -3.49
N SER A 37 -1.14 -7.32 -4.52
CA SER A 37 -0.68 -8.64 -4.99
C SER A 37 0.72 -8.63 -5.61
N MET A 38 1.23 -7.45 -5.97
CA MET A 38 2.55 -7.25 -6.60
C MET A 38 3.57 -6.63 -5.63
N LEU A 39 3.13 -6.20 -4.46
CA LEU A 39 3.95 -5.58 -3.42
C LEU A 39 4.24 -6.56 -2.28
N GLN A 40 5.39 -6.42 -1.65
CA GLN A 40 5.72 -7.11 -0.40
C GLN A 40 5.18 -6.30 0.78
N ASP A 41 4.55 -6.96 1.75
CA ASP A 41 3.93 -6.26 2.90
C ASP A 41 4.97 -5.63 3.83
N ASP A 42 6.15 -6.23 3.93
CA ASP A 42 7.23 -5.84 4.83
C ASP A 42 8.28 -4.91 4.18
N LYS A 43 8.05 -4.45 2.94
CA LYS A 43 8.98 -3.56 2.22
C LYS A 43 8.24 -2.40 1.57
N ASN A 44 8.86 -1.23 1.62
CA ASN A 44 8.49 -0.10 0.79
C ASN A 44 8.93 -0.33 -0.67
N ASN A 45 8.23 0.27 -1.61
CA ASN A 45 8.54 0.19 -3.03
C ASN A 45 9.00 1.55 -3.55
N TYR A 46 10.25 1.91 -3.25
CA TYR A 46 10.77 3.22 -3.60
C TYR A 46 11.11 3.38 -5.08
N ILE A 47 10.77 4.54 -5.62
CA ILE A 47 11.36 5.14 -6.81
C ILE A 47 12.30 6.27 -6.36
N ALA A 48 13.52 6.26 -6.83
CA ALA A 48 14.49 7.31 -6.56
C ALA A 48 14.58 8.29 -7.73
N SER A 49 14.61 9.58 -7.46
CA SER A 49 14.98 10.60 -8.43
C SER A 49 16.22 11.35 -7.94
N ILE A 50 17.26 11.41 -8.76
CA ILE A 50 18.54 11.97 -8.40
C ILE A 50 18.92 13.04 -9.40
N PHE A 51 19.21 14.23 -8.90
CA PHE A 51 19.78 15.34 -9.68
C PHE A 51 21.20 15.63 -9.18
N LEU A 52 22.19 15.18 -9.95
CA LEU A 52 23.61 15.35 -9.64
C LEU A 52 24.18 16.56 -10.40
N LYS A 53 24.85 17.47 -9.69
CA LYS A 53 25.54 18.61 -10.28
C LYS A 53 26.84 18.91 -9.54
N GLY A 54 27.99 18.62 -10.16
CA GLY A 54 29.30 18.77 -9.52
C GLY A 54 29.42 17.94 -8.24
N ASN A 55 29.71 18.59 -7.13
CA ASN A 55 29.91 17.96 -5.82
C ASN A 55 28.62 18.00 -4.95
N ALA A 56 27.48 18.20 -5.56
CA ALA A 56 26.20 18.22 -4.86
C ALA A 56 25.15 17.38 -5.57
N ALA A 57 24.22 16.80 -4.81
CA ALA A 57 23.10 16.02 -5.31
C ALA A 57 21.81 16.34 -4.53
N GLY A 58 20.72 16.57 -5.26
CA GLY A 58 19.38 16.53 -4.70
C GLY A 58 18.80 15.15 -4.94
N ILE A 59 18.24 14.52 -3.90
CA ILE A 59 17.70 13.17 -3.96
C ILE A 59 16.28 13.16 -3.40
N CYS A 60 15.41 12.44 -4.09
CA CYS A 60 14.04 12.17 -3.65
C CYS A 60 13.78 10.67 -3.76
N PHE A 61 13.31 10.05 -2.68
CA PHE A 61 12.81 8.68 -2.64
C PHE A 61 11.31 8.72 -2.37
N ALA A 62 10.50 8.24 -3.29
CA ALA A 62 9.06 8.19 -3.11
C ALA A 62 8.53 6.76 -3.16
N ASP A 63 7.65 6.42 -2.24
CA ASP A 63 6.83 5.22 -2.31
C ASP A 63 5.40 5.62 -2.72
N VAL A 64 5.07 5.33 -3.98
CA VAL A 64 3.77 5.67 -4.55
C VAL A 64 2.65 4.87 -3.87
N SER A 65 2.95 3.69 -3.33
CA SER A 65 1.97 2.83 -2.66
C SER A 65 1.56 3.33 -1.27
N THR A 66 2.39 4.17 -0.64
CA THR A 66 2.10 4.80 0.66
C THR A 66 1.86 6.31 0.55
N GLY A 67 2.18 6.91 -0.60
CA GLY A 67 2.01 8.36 -0.84
C GLY A 67 3.03 9.24 -0.11
N THR A 68 4.21 8.71 0.25
CA THR A 68 5.26 9.41 0.98
C THR A 68 6.50 9.65 0.13
N ALA A 69 7.14 10.79 0.30
CA ALA A 69 8.43 11.12 -0.31
C ALA A 69 9.43 11.55 0.77
N HIS A 70 10.62 11.00 0.69
CA HIS A 70 11.78 11.38 1.51
C HIS A 70 12.76 12.16 0.66
N ILE A 71 13.17 13.33 1.14
CA ILE A 71 14.07 14.22 0.39
C ILE A 71 15.31 14.57 1.19
N THR A 72 16.44 14.65 0.48
CA THR A 72 17.70 15.12 1.07
C THR A 72 18.58 15.82 0.04
N GLU A 73 19.42 16.73 0.50
CA GLU A 73 20.46 17.37 -0.30
C GLU A 73 21.82 17.03 0.25
N LEU A 74 22.68 16.51 -0.61
CA LEU A 74 24.04 16.13 -0.27
C LEU A 74 25.02 17.14 -0.89
N LYS A 75 26.02 17.60 -0.12
CA LYS A 75 27.08 18.45 -0.61
C LYS A 75 28.40 18.04 0.01
N ARG A 76 29.28 17.39 -0.76
CA ARG A 76 30.53 16.79 -0.27
C ARG A 76 31.60 16.77 -1.37
N GLU A 77 32.85 16.81 -1.00
CA GLU A 77 33.96 16.65 -1.97
C GLU A 77 33.87 15.33 -2.74
N LYS A 78 33.53 14.24 -2.04
CA LYS A 78 33.28 12.91 -2.64
C LYS A 78 31.79 12.62 -2.58
N ILE A 79 31.03 13.12 -3.56
CA ILE A 79 29.58 13.00 -3.58
C ILE A 79 29.11 11.58 -3.90
N VAL A 80 29.84 10.83 -4.74
CA VAL A 80 29.41 9.52 -5.24
C VAL A 80 29.23 8.48 -4.14
N PRO A 81 30.17 8.29 -3.20
CA PRO A 81 29.96 7.38 -2.08
C PRO A 81 28.74 7.73 -1.22
N ALA A 82 28.45 9.02 -1.04
CA ALA A 82 27.28 9.47 -0.28
C ALA A 82 25.97 9.14 -1.02
N VAL A 83 25.89 9.38 -2.33
CA VAL A 83 24.73 8.98 -3.15
C VAL A 83 24.54 7.46 -3.13
N ILE A 84 25.63 6.68 -3.24
CA ILE A 84 25.57 5.22 -3.15
C ILE A 84 25.04 4.79 -1.77
N ALA A 85 25.46 5.42 -0.69
CA ALA A 85 24.97 5.11 0.66
C ALA A 85 23.46 5.33 0.77
N GLU A 86 22.93 6.43 0.21
CA GLU A 86 21.49 6.69 0.19
C GLU A 86 20.72 5.68 -0.68
N LEU A 87 21.24 5.33 -1.85
CA LEU A 87 20.63 4.26 -2.68
C LEU A 87 20.59 2.91 -1.96
N CYS A 88 21.65 2.59 -1.19
CA CYS A 88 21.69 1.38 -0.37
C CYS A 88 20.80 1.46 0.88
N ARG A 89 20.43 2.65 1.31
CA ARG A 89 19.53 2.87 2.45
C ARG A 89 18.08 2.58 2.05
N TYR A 90 17.67 3.07 0.88
CA TYR A 90 16.29 2.99 0.41
C TYR A 90 16.00 1.82 -0.53
N HIS A 91 17.00 1.18 -1.12
CA HIS A 91 16.87 0.06 -2.06
C HIS A 91 15.79 0.28 -3.12
N PRO A 92 15.85 1.36 -3.92
CA PRO A 92 14.79 1.68 -4.86
C PRO A 92 14.65 0.61 -5.95
N SER A 93 13.40 0.34 -6.34
CA SER A 93 13.06 -0.53 -7.47
C SER A 93 13.27 0.14 -8.82
N GLU A 94 13.33 1.46 -8.82
CA GLU A 94 13.52 2.29 -10.01
C GLU A 94 14.31 3.57 -9.67
N VAL A 95 15.19 3.99 -10.58
CA VAL A 95 16.04 5.18 -10.40
C VAL A 95 15.90 6.08 -11.63
N LEU A 96 15.49 7.33 -11.40
CA LEU A 96 15.48 8.40 -12.38
C LEU A 96 16.80 9.18 -12.27
N MET A 97 17.47 9.38 -13.39
CA MET A 97 18.78 10.04 -13.45
C MET A 97 18.74 11.27 -14.37
N ASN A 98 19.42 12.34 -13.96
CA ASN A 98 19.71 13.43 -14.90
C ASN A 98 20.92 13.08 -15.80
N PRO A 99 21.06 13.68 -16.99
CA PRO A 99 22.16 13.39 -17.93
C PRO A 99 23.55 13.51 -17.33
N GLY A 100 23.78 14.45 -16.41
CA GLY A 100 25.06 14.62 -15.72
C GLY A 100 25.54 13.40 -14.92
N MET A 101 24.63 12.46 -14.58
CA MET A 101 25.03 11.21 -13.93
C MET A 101 25.68 10.21 -14.89
N LEU A 102 25.45 10.30 -16.19
CA LEU A 102 26.05 9.39 -17.17
C LEU A 102 27.60 9.53 -17.22
N ASP A 103 28.12 10.72 -16.94
CA ASP A 103 29.54 10.97 -16.89
C ASP A 103 30.19 10.37 -15.63
N CYS A 104 29.38 10.04 -14.62
CA CYS A 104 29.84 9.46 -13.37
C CYS A 104 29.88 7.92 -13.45
N ARG A 105 30.98 7.37 -14.05
CA ARG A 105 31.15 5.92 -14.27
C ARG A 105 31.12 5.08 -13.00
N GLU A 106 31.57 5.64 -11.87
CA GLU A 106 31.56 4.95 -10.58
C GLU A 106 30.13 4.71 -10.11
N LEU A 107 29.26 5.73 -10.15
CA LEU A 107 27.87 5.64 -9.72
C LEU A 107 27.04 4.73 -10.65
N THR A 108 27.12 4.97 -11.95
CA THR A 108 26.38 4.17 -12.95
C THR A 108 26.85 2.71 -12.97
N GLY A 109 28.16 2.48 -12.80
CA GLY A 109 28.75 1.15 -12.67
C GLY A 109 28.28 0.44 -11.40
N TYR A 110 28.20 1.16 -10.27
CA TYR A 110 27.68 0.59 -9.02
C TYR A 110 26.21 0.19 -9.16
N ILE A 111 25.34 1.07 -9.67
CA ILE A 111 23.92 0.78 -9.87
C ILE A 111 23.76 -0.47 -10.75
N LYS A 112 24.44 -0.53 -11.89
CA LYS A 112 24.34 -1.65 -12.83
C LYS A 112 24.82 -2.98 -12.23
N LYS A 113 25.86 -2.97 -11.40
CA LYS A 113 26.50 -4.19 -10.87
C LYS A 113 25.85 -4.70 -9.59
N ASN A 114 25.41 -3.80 -8.72
CA ASN A 114 25.05 -4.13 -7.34
C ASN A 114 23.56 -3.94 -7.03
N MET A 115 22.79 -3.28 -7.92
CA MET A 115 21.38 -3.03 -7.71
C MET A 115 20.51 -3.74 -8.73
N THR A 116 19.34 -4.25 -8.29
CA THR A 116 18.31 -4.83 -9.15
C THR A 116 17.17 -3.83 -9.34
N CYS A 117 17.48 -2.67 -9.91
CA CYS A 117 16.49 -1.63 -10.19
C CYS A 117 16.43 -1.31 -11.69
N SER A 118 15.30 -0.79 -12.16
CA SER A 118 15.23 -0.15 -13.47
C SER A 118 15.82 1.25 -13.40
N VAL A 119 16.41 1.68 -14.51
CA VAL A 119 17.03 3.01 -14.61
C VAL A 119 16.40 3.75 -15.77
N GLU A 120 15.99 4.99 -15.53
CA GLU A 120 15.42 5.91 -16.52
C GLU A 120 16.25 7.18 -16.59
N LEU A 121 16.56 7.60 -17.80
CA LEU A 121 17.20 8.88 -18.04
C LEU A 121 16.14 9.94 -18.31
N VAL A 122 16.11 10.97 -17.49
CA VAL A 122 15.21 12.11 -17.66
C VAL A 122 15.87 13.14 -18.57
N GLU A 123 15.17 13.61 -19.57
CA GLU A 123 15.64 14.60 -20.54
C GLU A 123 16.04 15.92 -19.87
N GLU A 124 17.11 16.58 -20.37
CA GLU A 124 17.67 17.80 -19.79
C GLU A 124 16.65 18.94 -19.73
N GLU A 125 15.75 19.03 -20.72
CA GLU A 125 14.72 20.05 -20.81
C GLU A 125 13.73 20.03 -19.64
N ARG A 126 13.52 18.86 -19.04
CA ARG A 126 12.65 18.67 -17.87
C ARG A 126 13.19 19.37 -16.61
N TYR A 127 14.47 19.66 -16.57
CA TYR A 127 15.13 20.37 -15.47
C TYR A 127 15.17 21.88 -15.66
N ALA A 128 14.51 22.45 -16.68
CA ALA A 128 14.42 23.90 -16.88
C ALA A 128 13.76 24.56 -15.65
N PRO A 129 14.35 25.62 -15.06
CA PRO A 129 13.88 26.19 -13.79
C PRO A 129 12.40 26.62 -13.81
N GLY A 130 11.89 27.08 -14.96
CA GLY A 130 10.47 27.45 -15.11
C GLY A 130 9.53 26.24 -15.05
N LEU A 131 9.89 25.12 -15.69
CA LEU A 131 9.11 23.88 -15.64
C LEU A 131 9.13 23.27 -14.23
N VAL A 132 10.29 23.29 -13.57
CA VAL A 132 10.44 22.82 -12.19
C VAL A 132 9.52 23.60 -11.24
N ALA A 133 9.49 24.92 -11.33
CA ALA A 133 8.62 25.75 -10.51
C ALA A 133 7.13 25.44 -10.75
N ILE A 134 6.72 25.34 -12.01
CA ILE A 134 5.33 25.02 -12.39
C ILE A 134 4.94 23.62 -11.86
N SER A 135 5.79 22.61 -11.99
CA SER A 135 5.52 21.26 -11.52
C SER A 135 5.31 21.22 -9.99
N LEU A 136 6.16 21.92 -9.23
CA LEU A 136 6.04 22.00 -7.77
C LEU A 136 4.82 22.83 -7.34
N GLU A 137 4.52 23.93 -8.01
CA GLU A 137 3.32 24.74 -7.73
C GLU A 137 2.03 23.97 -8.00
N ASN A 138 1.97 23.22 -9.07
CA ASN A 138 0.81 22.39 -9.41
C ASN A 138 0.56 21.31 -8.35
N GLN A 139 1.63 20.71 -7.80
CA GLN A 139 1.53 19.62 -6.83
C GLN A 139 1.25 20.12 -5.41
N PHE A 140 2.00 21.13 -4.96
CA PHE A 140 2.03 21.56 -3.55
C PHE A 140 1.46 22.95 -3.30
N GLY A 141 1.05 23.64 -4.36
CA GLY A 141 0.56 25.03 -4.28
C GLY A 141 1.69 26.08 -4.35
N ARG A 142 1.31 27.35 -4.35
CA ARG A 142 2.26 28.47 -4.54
C ARG A 142 3.33 28.59 -3.46
N ASN A 143 3.03 28.15 -2.23
CA ASN A 143 3.92 28.18 -1.08
C ASN A 143 4.58 26.82 -0.83
N TRP A 144 4.89 26.08 -1.89
CA TRP A 144 5.44 24.72 -1.79
C TRP A 144 6.71 24.63 -0.97
N ASP A 145 7.55 25.64 -0.96
CA ASP A 145 8.78 25.70 -0.17
C ASP A 145 8.54 25.72 1.35
N GLU A 146 7.46 26.38 1.80
CA GLU A 146 7.06 26.41 3.21
C GLU A 146 6.37 25.11 3.64
N THR A 147 5.58 24.52 2.75
CA THR A 147 4.76 23.34 3.07
C THR A 147 5.53 22.03 2.96
N THR A 148 6.57 21.95 2.10
CA THR A 148 7.32 20.71 1.84
C THR A 148 8.76 20.71 2.37
N SER A 149 9.23 21.83 2.92
CA SER A 149 10.65 22.02 3.30
C SER A 149 11.65 21.87 2.13
N ILE A 150 11.19 22.01 0.89
CA ILE A 150 12.07 22.00 -0.29
C ILE A 150 12.64 23.41 -0.47
N ASP A 151 13.98 23.54 -0.41
CA ASP A 151 14.64 24.84 -0.64
C ASP A 151 14.48 25.29 -2.10
N LYS A 152 13.99 26.53 -2.30
CA LYS A 152 13.90 27.17 -3.64
C LYS A 152 15.23 27.24 -4.38
N LYS A 153 16.35 27.25 -3.68
CA LYS A 153 17.70 27.31 -4.24
C LYS A 153 18.38 25.94 -4.28
N GLY A 154 17.85 24.97 -3.55
CA GLY A 154 18.40 23.61 -3.42
C GLY A 154 18.26 22.77 -4.68
N LEU A 155 19.06 21.71 -4.78
CA LEU A 155 19.01 20.76 -5.90
C LEU A 155 17.85 19.76 -5.79
N VAL A 156 17.30 19.56 -4.60
CA VAL A 156 16.17 18.66 -4.34
C VAL A 156 14.95 19.01 -5.19
N ARG A 157 14.72 20.31 -5.46
CA ARG A 157 13.61 20.76 -6.30
C ARG A 157 13.63 20.15 -7.70
N PHE A 158 14.82 19.95 -8.28
CA PHE A 158 14.98 19.33 -9.59
C PHE A 158 14.66 17.84 -9.54
N ALA A 159 15.15 17.14 -8.52
CA ALA A 159 14.86 15.73 -8.30
C ALA A 159 13.36 15.49 -8.08
N MET A 160 12.71 16.31 -7.24
CA MET A 160 11.28 16.21 -6.98
C MET A 160 10.44 16.52 -8.24
N ALA A 161 10.74 17.59 -8.97
CA ALA A 161 10.02 17.94 -10.18
C ALA A 161 10.13 16.87 -11.27
N ALA A 162 11.34 16.31 -11.46
CA ALA A 162 11.54 15.19 -12.39
C ALA A 162 10.73 13.95 -12.00
N LEU A 163 10.65 13.64 -10.71
CA LEU A 163 9.82 12.55 -10.20
C LEU A 163 8.33 12.81 -10.47
N LEU A 164 7.83 13.99 -10.13
CA LEU A 164 6.42 14.36 -10.37
C LEU A 164 6.06 14.26 -11.84
N GLU A 165 6.90 14.79 -12.73
CA GLU A 165 6.69 14.73 -14.17
C GLU A 165 6.69 13.27 -14.67
N TYR A 166 7.61 12.44 -14.18
CA TYR A 166 7.62 11.02 -14.50
C TYR A 166 6.35 10.31 -14.03
N LEU A 167 5.90 10.60 -12.81
CA LEU A 167 4.66 10.03 -12.30
C LEU A 167 3.43 10.53 -13.09
N HIS A 168 3.38 11.79 -13.51
CA HIS A 168 2.30 12.30 -14.37
C HIS A 168 2.27 11.61 -15.73
N THR A 169 3.41 11.29 -16.31
CA THR A 169 3.48 10.62 -17.62
C THR A 169 3.17 9.12 -17.54
N THR A 170 3.46 8.47 -16.40
CA THR A 170 3.22 7.04 -16.20
C THR A 170 1.89 6.75 -15.50
N GLN A 171 1.48 7.61 -14.58
CA GLN A 171 0.27 7.48 -13.76
C GLN A 171 -0.67 8.65 -14.08
N ILE A 172 -1.62 8.48 -14.98
CA ILE A 172 -2.51 9.56 -15.43
C ILE A 172 -3.37 10.14 -14.28
N LYS A 173 -3.57 9.39 -13.19
CA LYS A 173 -4.30 9.84 -12.00
C LYS A 173 -3.51 9.47 -10.74
N GLY A 174 -3.63 10.27 -9.70
CA GLY A 174 -3.16 9.91 -8.35
C GLY A 174 -1.82 10.50 -7.92
N VAL A 175 -1.10 11.20 -8.78
CA VAL A 175 0.15 11.91 -8.43
C VAL A 175 -0.12 13.01 -7.41
N GLU A 176 -1.31 13.60 -7.43
CA GLU A 176 -1.79 14.65 -6.50
C GLU A 176 -1.70 14.27 -5.02
N ARG A 177 -1.32 13.04 -4.72
CA ARG A 177 -1.29 12.41 -3.40
C ARG A 177 0.07 12.24 -2.78
N LEU A 178 1.10 12.40 -3.56
CA LEU A 178 2.43 12.53 -3.02
C LEU A 178 2.52 13.90 -2.29
N LYS A 179 1.75 14.06 -1.21
CA LYS A 179 1.68 15.30 -0.42
C LYS A 179 2.61 15.29 0.77
N THR A 180 2.86 14.11 1.33
CA THR A 180 3.74 13.97 2.50
C THR A 180 5.19 13.96 2.04
N VAL A 181 5.86 15.08 2.23
CA VAL A 181 7.28 15.24 1.96
C VAL A 181 8.04 15.34 3.28
N ILE A 182 8.94 14.38 3.51
CA ILE A 182 9.76 14.30 4.71
C ILE A 182 11.19 14.69 4.33
N SER A 183 11.60 15.89 4.75
CA SER A 183 12.99 16.31 4.63
C SER A 183 13.80 15.68 5.76
N TYR A 184 14.91 15.04 5.42
CA TYR A 184 15.82 14.49 6.41
C TYR A 184 17.26 14.94 6.14
N ASN A 185 18.02 15.03 7.22
CA ASN A 185 19.46 15.23 7.14
C ASN A 185 20.13 13.86 7.37
N GLU A 186 21.06 13.50 6.49
CA GLU A 186 21.85 12.27 6.67
C GLU A 186 22.57 12.19 8.02
N ALA A 187 22.89 13.34 8.64
CA ALA A 187 23.51 13.43 9.95
C ALA A 187 22.59 13.04 11.12
N GLN A 188 21.30 12.85 10.90
CA GLN A 188 20.36 12.35 11.93
C GLN A 188 20.49 10.85 12.18
N TYR A 189 21.07 10.12 11.22
CA TYR A 189 21.17 8.67 11.24
C TYR A 189 22.62 8.19 11.16
N MET A 190 22.91 7.09 11.81
CA MET A 190 24.19 6.39 11.71
C MET A 190 24.44 5.97 10.25
N GLN A 191 25.55 6.39 9.70
CA GLN A 191 25.93 6.03 8.34
C GLN A 191 26.49 4.61 8.30
N LEU A 192 25.73 3.70 7.72
CA LEU A 192 26.14 2.33 7.48
C LEU A 192 26.57 2.17 6.02
N SER A 193 27.83 1.83 5.78
CA SER A 193 28.30 1.52 4.44
C SER A 193 27.55 0.30 3.85
N PRO A 194 27.45 0.16 2.52
CA PRO A 194 26.87 -1.02 1.90
C PRO A 194 27.50 -2.34 2.37
N VAL A 195 28.82 -2.33 2.57
CA VAL A 195 29.58 -3.48 3.07
C VAL A 195 29.23 -3.79 4.53
N THR A 196 29.11 -2.76 5.36
CA THR A 196 28.71 -2.91 6.77
C THR A 196 27.31 -3.49 6.88
N ARG A 197 26.33 -2.97 6.11
CA ARG A 197 24.96 -3.48 6.09
C ARG A 197 24.90 -4.96 5.69
N ALA A 198 25.63 -5.32 4.63
CA ALA A 198 25.69 -6.69 4.15
C ALA A 198 26.34 -7.63 5.19
N ASN A 199 27.48 -7.22 5.77
CA ASN A 199 28.22 -8.04 6.73
C ASN A 199 27.47 -8.23 8.07
N LEU A 200 26.68 -7.24 8.48
CA LEU A 200 25.85 -7.35 9.69
C LEU A 200 24.56 -8.14 9.44
N GLU A 201 24.25 -8.50 8.19
CA GLU A 201 23.03 -9.22 7.81
C GLU A 201 21.78 -8.63 8.50
N LEU A 202 21.61 -7.30 8.41
CA LEU A 202 20.56 -6.59 9.13
C LEU A 202 19.16 -7.02 8.70
N THR A 203 18.92 -7.08 7.39
CA THR A 203 17.60 -7.33 6.80
C THR A 203 17.56 -8.47 5.80
N GLU A 204 18.73 -8.84 5.24
CA GLU A 204 18.89 -9.95 4.28
C GLU A 204 20.22 -10.66 4.53
N THR A 205 20.24 -11.99 4.40
CA THR A 205 21.47 -12.78 4.53
C THR A 205 22.39 -12.60 3.32
N LEU A 206 23.71 -12.68 3.54
CA LEU A 206 24.72 -12.63 2.47
C LEU A 206 24.51 -13.75 1.43
N ARG A 207 24.12 -14.94 1.91
CA ARG A 207 23.85 -16.10 1.05
C ARG A 207 22.35 -16.33 0.99
N GLY A 208 21.77 -16.22 -0.21
CA GLY A 208 20.36 -16.50 -0.45
C GLY A 208 19.44 -15.28 -0.34
N ARG A 209 19.87 -14.15 0.25
CA ARG A 209 19.04 -12.94 0.47
C ARG A 209 17.72 -13.25 1.17
N GLU A 210 17.80 -14.13 2.18
CA GLU A 210 16.65 -14.54 2.98
C GLU A 210 16.50 -13.64 4.21
N LYS A 211 15.28 -13.49 4.70
CA LYS A 211 14.99 -12.78 5.96
C LYS A 211 15.43 -13.62 7.17
N ARG A 212 15.23 -14.94 7.14
CA ARG A 212 15.60 -15.83 8.23
C ARG A 212 17.12 -15.84 8.45
N GLY A 213 17.53 -15.64 9.69
CA GLY A 213 18.94 -15.53 10.07
C GLY A 213 19.47 -14.10 10.06
N THR A 214 18.62 -13.10 9.99
CA THR A 214 18.96 -11.66 10.05
C THR A 214 18.52 -11.04 11.37
N LEU A 215 19.01 -9.83 11.67
CA LEU A 215 18.55 -9.07 12.84
C LEU A 215 17.05 -8.78 12.72
N LEU A 216 16.57 -8.37 11.53
CA LEU A 216 15.15 -8.14 11.28
C LEU A 216 14.30 -9.38 11.59
N TRP A 217 14.78 -10.58 11.24
CA TRP A 217 14.04 -11.81 11.54
C TRP A 217 13.84 -12.04 13.03
N VAL A 218 14.83 -11.69 13.86
CA VAL A 218 14.73 -11.82 15.32
C VAL A 218 13.76 -10.79 15.89
N LEU A 219 13.82 -9.54 15.40
CA LEU A 219 13.08 -8.42 15.98
C LEU A 219 11.64 -8.30 15.46
N ASP A 220 11.32 -8.89 14.30
CA ASP A 220 10.01 -8.71 13.68
C ASP A 220 8.92 -9.58 14.30
N LYS A 221 8.28 -9.00 15.31
CA LYS A 221 7.04 -9.49 15.93
C LYS A 221 5.88 -8.52 15.69
N THR A 222 6.03 -7.63 14.70
CA THR A 222 4.99 -6.66 14.36
C THR A 222 3.73 -7.34 13.82
N SER A 223 2.58 -6.79 14.18
CA SER A 223 1.26 -7.31 13.80
C SER A 223 0.76 -6.73 12.48
N THR A 224 1.13 -5.47 12.18
CA THR A 224 0.65 -4.74 11.00
C THR A 224 1.69 -4.68 9.88
N ALA A 225 1.25 -4.58 8.63
CA ALA A 225 2.15 -4.37 7.50
C ALA A 225 2.89 -3.02 7.60
N MET A 226 2.22 -2.00 8.12
CA MET A 226 2.80 -0.66 8.38
C MET A 226 3.94 -0.75 9.40
N GLY A 227 3.74 -1.47 10.51
CA GLY A 227 4.78 -1.71 11.52
C GLY A 227 5.98 -2.49 10.97
N LYS A 228 5.76 -3.51 10.12
CA LYS A 228 6.84 -4.27 9.45
C LYS A 228 7.73 -3.36 8.61
N ARG A 229 7.14 -2.48 7.81
CA ARG A 229 7.87 -1.51 7.00
C ARG A 229 8.65 -0.53 7.87
N LEU A 230 8.04 -0.02 8.92
CA LEU A 230 8.67 0.93 9.84
C LEU A 230 9.81 0.29 10.62
N LEU A 231 9.65 -0.94 11.13
CA LEU A 231 10.71 -1.68 11.84
C LEU A 231 11.93 -1.89 10.93
N ARG A 232 11.72 -2.29 9.68
CA ARG A 232 12.80 -2.40 8.70
C ARG A 232 13.53 -1.06 8.52
N THR A 233 12.78 0.02 8.38
CA THR A 233 13.35 1.37 8.25
C THR A 233 14.17 1.74 9.49
N TRP A 234 13.70 1.45 10.69
CA TRP A 234 14.44 1.74 11.94
C TRP A 234 15.74 0.95 12.04
N ILE A 235 15.76 -0.31 11.61
CA ILE A 235 17.00 -1.12 11.58
C ILE A 235 17.99 -0.59 10.54
N GLU A 236 17.51 -0.16 9.38
CA GLU A 236 18.35 0.36 8.30
C GLU A 236 18.82 1.80 8.54
N GLN A 237 18.15 2.54 9.43
CA GLN A 237 18.40 3.94 9.76
C GLN A 237 18.49 4.15 11.28
N PRO A 238 19.53 3.64 11.97
CA PRO A 238 19.70 3.83 13.40
C PRO A 238 19.87 5.32 13.75
N LEU A 239 19.20 5.76 14.80
CA LEU A 239 19.27 7.15 15.29
C LEU A 239 20.66 7.44 15.87
N LEU A 240 21.08 8.73 15.84
CA LEU A 240 22.27 9.24 16.48
C LEU A 240 21.96 10.04 17.75
N SER A 241 20.76 10.65 17.86
CA SER A 241 20.40 11.43 19.03
C SER A 241 20.13 10.52 20.23
N SER A 242 20.92 10.68 21.30
CA SER A 242 20.74 9.97 22.57
C SER A 242 19.33 10.20 23.15
N ASP A 243 18.81 11.42 23.08
CA ASP A 243 17.46 11.76 23.56
C ASP A 243 16.38 11.00 22.78
N ALA A 244 16.46 11.00 21.44
CA ALA A 244 15.49 10.29 20.61
C ALA A 244 15.55 8.77 20.80
N ILE A 245 16.73 8.21 21.06
CA ILE A 245 16.93 6.80 21.39
C ILE A 245 16.31 6.50 22.76
N ASN A 246 16.61 7.29 23.79
CA ASN A 246 16.09 7.09 25.13
C ASN A 246 14.56 7.21 25.16
N HIS A 247 13.97 8.14 24.41
CA HIS A 247 12.53 8.28 24.25
C HIS A 247 11.87 6.98 23.75
N ARG A 248 12.47 6.32 22.73
CA ARG A 248 12.00 4.99 22.28
C ARG A 248 12.20 3.92 23.35
N LEU A 249 13.33 3.93 24.05
CA LEU A 249 13.64 2.96 25.11
C LEU A 249 12.68 3.10 26.30
N ASP A 250 12.25 4.31 26.66
CA ASP A 250 11.26 4.56 27.72
C ASP A 250 9.92 3.91 27.39
N ALA A 251 9.45 4.06 26.15
CA ALA A 251 8.23 3.42 25.68
C ALA A 251 8.34 1.87 25.68
N VAL A 252 9.47 1.33 25.18
CA VAL A 252 9.71 -0.11 25.18
C VAL A 252 9.75 -0.66 26.60
N GLU A 253 10.48 -0.02 27.52
CA GLU A 253 10.59 -0.45 28.93
C GLU A 253 9.22 -0.45 29.62
N SER A 254 8.41 0.58 29.41
CA SER A 254 7.04 0.63 29.93
C SER A 254 6.22 -0.58 29.48
N LEU A 255 6.28 -0.92 28.19
CA LEU A 255 5.57 -2.07 27.60
C LEU A 255 6.15 -3.42 28.07
N VAL A 256 7.47 -3.53 28.33
CA VAL A 256 8.09 -4.73 28.90
C VAL A 256 7.54 -5.02 30.30
N ASN A 257 7.45 -3.97 31.13
CA ASN A 257 6.99 -4.07 32.51
C ASN A 257 5.48 -4.35 32.63
N GLN A 258 4.71 -4.08 31.60
CA GLN A 258 3.24 -4.19 31.59
C GLN A 258 2.78 -5.32 30.65
N THR A 259 3.02 -6.56 31.06
CA THR A 259 2.81 -7.74 30.20
C THR A 259 1.36 -7.92 29.73
N VAL A 260 0.37 -7.65 30.59
CA VAL A 260 -1.05 -7.81 30.22
C VAL A 260 -1.45 -6.73 29.21
N GLN A 261 -1.16 -5.47 29.49
CA GLN A 261 -1.48 -4.34 28.62
C GLN A 261 -0.78 -4.48 27.24
N ARG A 262 0.48 -4.93 27.25
CA ARG A 262 1.20 -5.25 26.00
C ARG A 262 0.48 -6.34 25.22
N GLY A 263 0.01 -7.40 25.88
CA GLY A 263 -0.74 -8.50 25.23
C GLY A 263 -2.03 -7.99 24.58
N ASP A 264 -2.83 -7.23 25.32
CA ASP A 264 -4.08 -6.64 24.85
C ASP A 264 -3.84 -5.67 23.67
N LEU A 265 -2.77 -4.88 23.75
CA LEU A 265 -2.36 -3.97 22.69
C LEU A 265 -2.00 -4.71 21.39
N ILE A 266 -1.21 -5.78 21.51
CA ILE A 266 -0.81 -6.62 20.36
C ILE A 266 -2.03 -7.30 19.75
N GLU A 267 -2.99 -7.74 20.56
CA GLU A 267 -4.24 -8.33 20.07
C GLU A 267 -5.05 -7.33 19.23
N GLU A 268 -5.23 -6.10 19.70
CA GLU A 268 -5.91 -5.05 18.92
C GLU A 268 -5.17 -4.73 17.61
N LEU A 269 -3.83 -4.68 17.64
CA LEU A 269 -3.02 -4.43 16.45
C LEU A 269 -3.20 -5.49 15.35
N HIS A 270 -3.51 -6.75 15.71
CA HIS A 270 -3.77 -7.82 14.72
C HIS A 270 -5.01 -7.55 13.85
N TYR A 271 -5.95 -6.74 14.31
CA TYR A 271 -7.15 -6.37 13.56
C TYR A 271 -6.99 -5.12 12.69
N ILE A 272 -5.82 -4.49 12.74
CA ILE A 272 -5.55 -3.27 11.98
C ILE A 272 -5.03 -3.62 10.58
N ALA A 273 -5.80 -3.26 9.56
CA ALA A 273 -5.40 -3.40 8.17
C ALA A 273 -4.37 -2.32 7.75
N ASP A 274 -3.76 -2.51 6.57
CA ASP A 274 -2.79 -1.57 6.00
C ASP A 274 -3.45 -0.28 5.50
N LEU A 275 -3.69 0.65 6.44
CA LEU A 275 -4.32 1.94 6.15
C LEU A 275 -3.54 2.79 5.13
N GLU A 276 -2.21 2.72 5.12
CA GLU A 276 -1.38 3.48 4.18
C GLU A 276 -1.67 3.06 2.73
N ARG A 277 -1.56 1.77 2.43
CA ARG A 277 -1.79 1.25 1.08
C ARG A 277 -3.26 1.26 0.69
N MET A 278 -4.17 1.01 1.63
CA MET A 278 -5.61 1.11 1.39
C MET A 278 -6.00 2.54 1.04
N MET A 279 -5.47 3.52 1.76
CA MET A 279 -5.73 4.93 1.47
C MET A 279 -5.24 5.33 0.09
N THR A 280 -4.04 4.91 -0.31
CA THR A 280 -3.52 5.14 -1.66
C THR A 280 -4.48 4.59 -2.72
N ARG A 281 -4.91 3.34 -2.62
CA ARG A 281 -5.86 2.74 -3.57
C ARG A 281 -7.21 3.44 -3.57
N THR A 282 -7.69 3.87 -2.41
CA THR A 282 -8.93 4.65 -2.29
C THR A 282 -8.87 5.88 -3.16
N VAL A 283 -7.81 6.59 -3.08
CA VAL A 283 -7.68 7.85 -3.79
C VAL A 283 -7.29 7.65 -5.27
N TYR A 284 -6.62 6.53 -5.65
CA TYR A 284 -6.50 6.13 -7.06
C TYR A 284 -7.84 5.65 -7.67
N GLY A 285 -8.89 5.51 -6.86
CA GLY A 285 -10.17 4.96 -7.30
C GLY A 285 -10.09 3.48 -7.65
N SER A 286 -9.05 2.77 -7.16
CA SER A 286 -8.81 1.35 -7.41
C SER A 286 -9.12 0.46 -6.20
N ALA A 287 -9.51 1.07 -5.06
CA ALA A 287 -9.93 0.33 -3.87
C ALA A 287 -11.20 -0.46 -4.15
N THR A 288 -11.23 -1.70 -3.70
CA THR A 288 -12.39 -2.57 -3.81
C THR A 288 -13.39 -2.27 -2.67
N PRO A 289 -14.69 -2.59 -2.84
CA PRO A 289 -15.67 -2.45 -1.76
C PRO A 289 -15.28 -3.18 -0.48
N LYS A 290 -14.68 -4.37 -0.60
CA LYS A 290 -14.18 -5.13 0.56
C LYS A 290 -13.03 -4.43 1.30
N GLU A 291 -12.12 -3.79 0.57
CA GLU A 291 -11.04 -3.03 1.20
C GLU A 291 -11.57 -1.80 1.93
N ILE A 292 -12.54 -1.10 1.36
CA ILE A 292 -13.19 0.04 2.03
C ILE A 292 -13.94 -0.43 3.27
N TYR A 293 -14.64 -1.55 3.21
CA TYR A 293 -15.30 -2.13 4.38
C TYR A 293 -14.28 -2.53 5.47
N ALA A 294 -13.15 -3.14 5.10
CA ALA A 294 -12.06 -3.47 6.02
C ALA A 294 -11.41 -2.21 6.64
N MET A 295 -11.39 -1.07 5.93
CA MET A 295 -10.98 0.21 6.50
C MET A 295 -11.93 0.65 7.63
N ALA A 296 -13.24 0.50 7.46
CA ALA A 296 -14.20 0.80 8.53
C ALA A 296 -14.04 -0.12 9.74
N GLN A 297 -13.78 -1.42 9.52
CA GLN A 297 -13.47 -2.37 10.59
C GLN A 297 -12.20 -1.99 11.35
N THR A 298 -11.18 -1.50 10.64
CA THR A 298 -9.97 -0.96 11.27
C THR A 298 -10.30 0.28 12.12
N CYS A 299 -11.06 1.24 11.57
CA CYS A 299 -11.47 2.44 12.33
C CYS A 299 -12.28 2.09 13.59
N GLU A 300 -13.04 1.01 13.56
CA GLU A 300 -13.80 0.52 14.71
C GLU A 300 -12.89 0.08 15.88
N ARG A 301 -11.66 -0.38 15.58
CA ARG A 301 -10.67 -0.82 16.58
C ARG A 301 -9.83 0.30 17.16
N LEU A 302 -9.70 1.42 16.46
CA LEU A 302 -8.83 2.54 16.89
C LEU A 302 -9.14 3.06 18.30
N PRO A 303 -10.40 3.22 18.75
CA PRO A 303 -10.70 3.64 20.12
C PRO A 303 -10.20 2.67 21.18
N SER A 304 -10.36 1.35 20.98
CA SER A 304 -9.85 0.32 21.89
C SER A 304 -8.32 0.30 21.90
N LEU A 305 -7.68 0.38 20.74
CA LEU A 305 -6.23 0.48 20.59
C LEU A 305 -5.66 1.67 21.39
N ARG A 306 -6.30 2.85 21.27
CA ARG A 306 -5.93 4.04 22.04
C ARG A 306 -6.04 3.80 23.54
N GLN A 307 -7.14 3.23 24.00
CA GLN A 307 -7.39 2.96 25.42
C GLN A 307 -6.33 2.00 25.98
N GLN A 308 -5.98 0.94 25.25
CA GLN A 308 -4.95 -0.01 25.69
C GLN A 308 -3.57 0.66 25.79
N ALA A 309 -3.18 1.46 24.81
CA ALA A 309 -1.91 2.17 24.84
C ALA A 309 -1.86 3.25 25.96
N GLU A 310 -2.95 4.00 26.17
CA GLU A 310 -3.06 4.97 27.27
C GLU A 310 -2.97 4.31 28.66
N SER A 311 -3.51 3.08 28.81
CA SER A 311 -3.47 2.33 30.07
C SER A 311 -2.05 1.99 30.54
N CYS A 312 -1.06 2.04 29.64
CA CYS A 312 0.34 1.84 29.99
C CYS A 312 0.96 3.00 30.78
N GLY A 313 0.30 4.17 30.88
CA GLY A 313 0.72 5.29 31.74
C GLY A 313 2.09 5.90 31.40
N CYS A 314 2.57 5.74 30.16
CA CYS A 314 3.85 6.24 29.68
C CYS A 314 3.63 7.51 28.84
N ALA A 315 4.43 8.56 29.10
CA ALA A 315 4.30 9.84 28.41
C ALA A 315 4.54 9.71 26.90
N GLU A 316 5.53 8.90 26.51
CA GLU A 316 5.92 8.64 25.14
C GLU A 316 4.80 7.94 24.37
N LEU A 317 4.16 6.95 24.99
CA LEU A 317 3.00 6.26 24.40
C LEU A 317 1.80 7.20 24.29
N SER A 318 1.58 8.08 25.28
CA SER A 318 0.50 9.07 25.26
C SER A 318 0.68 10.08 24.11
N GLU A 319 1.92 10.49 23.82
CA GLU A 319 2.24 11.34 22.67
C GLU A 319 1.86 10.64 21.34
N ILE A 320 2.24 9.37 21.15
CA ILE A 320 1.87 8.58 19.97
C ILE A 320 0.35 8.48 19.86
N VAL A 321 -0.33 8.14 20.95
CA VAL A 321 -1.79 7.97 21.00
C VAL A 321 -2.52 9.27 20.65
N SER A 322 -1.97 10.43 21.04
CA SER A 322 -2.56 11.74 20.70
C SER A 322 -2.67 11.98 19.18
N ARG A 323 -1.84 11.30 18.39
CA ARG A 323 -1.83 11.36 16.91
C ARG A 323 -2.80 10.37 16.24
N ILE A 324 -3.36 9.42 17.01
CA ILE A 324 -4.34 8.45 16.50
C ILE A 324 -5.73 9.09 16.54
N ASP A 325 -6.28 9.43 15.39
CA ASP A 325 -7.66 9.87 15.23
C ASP A 325 -8.59 8.63 15.21
N PRO A 326 -9.68 8.61 15.98
CA PRO A 326 -10.64 7.49 15.97
C PRO A 326 -11.32 7.25 14.62
N LEU A 327 -11.33 8.24 13.72
CA LEU A 327 -11.93 8.19 12.38
C LEU A 327 -13.39 7.70 12.39
N SER A 328 -14.15 7.99 13.45
CA SER A 328 -15.52 7.50 13.65
C SER A 328 -16.48 7.98 12.57
N ASP A 329 -16.30 9.20 12.09
CA ASP A 329 -17.06 9.80 10.98
C ASP A 329 -16.86 9.03 9.67
N ILE A 330 -15.63 8.58 9.40
CA ILE A 330 -15.29 7.77 8.22
C ILE A 330 -15.87 6.37 8.36
N LYS A 331 -15.72 5.74 9.51
CA LYS A 331 -16.31 4.43 9.83
C LYS A 331 -17.81 4.44 9.59
N ASP A 332 -18.52 5.39 10.21
CA ASP A 332 -19.99 5.45 10.13
C ASP A 332 -20.45 5.69 8.69
N LYS A 333 -19.73 6.53 7.95
CA LYS A 333 -20.02 6.79 6.53
C LYS A 333 -19.85 5.56 5.66
N ILE A 334 -18.78 4.77 5.88
CA ILE A 334 -18.53 3.55 5.13
C ILE A 334 -19.59 2.49 5.46
N TYR A 335 -19.87 2.26 6.73
CA TYR A 335 -20.89 1.28 7.14
C TYR A 335 -22.31 1.64 6.66
N ALA A 336 -22.61 2.92 6.56
CA ALA A 336 -23.88 3.35 5.98
C ALA A 336 -23.96 3.10 4.48
N ALA A 337 -22.83 3.24 3.75
CA ALA A 337 -22.82 3.23 2.29
C ALA A 337 -22.53 1.85 1.67
N VAL A 338 -21.65 1.04 2.28
CA VAL A 338 -21.13 -0.21 1.72
C VAL A 338 -21.81 -1.42 2.37
N ASP A 339 -22.31 -2.32 1.55
CA ASP A 339 -22.92 -3.57 2.03
C ASP A 339 -21.83 -4.48 2.66
N PRO A 340 -22.06 -5.09 3.84
CA PRO A 340 -21.10 -6.00 4.47
C PRO A 340 -20.74 -7.20 3.59
N ASP A 341 -21.67 -7.65 2.74
CA ASP A 341 -21.48 -8.75 1.81
C ASP A 341 -21.08 -8.29 0.40
N ALA A 342 -20.64 -7.02 0.26
CA ALA A 342 -20.27 -6.45 -1.02
C ALA A 342 -19.24 -7.32 -1.77
N PRO A 343 -19.38 -7.47 -3.10
CA PRO A 343 -18.44 -8.23 -3.91
C PRO A 343 -17.07 -7.51 -3.98
N SER A 344 -16.04 -8.24 -4.41
CA SER A 344 -14.70 -7.65 -4.62
C SER A 344 -14.64 -6.77 -5.87
N THR A 345 -15.65 -6.78 -6.73
CA THR A 345 -15.71 -6.00 -7.97
C THR A 345 -17.02 -5.25 -8.08
N LEU A 346 -16.99 -4.11 -8.77
CA LEU A 346 -18.18 -3.30 -9.03
C LEU A 346 -19.06 -3.84 -10.19
N LYS A 347 -18.57 -4.86 -10.93
CA LYS A 347 -19.17 -5.29 -12.20
C LYS A 347 -20.57 -5.88 -12.07
N ASP A 348 -20.83 -6.56 -10.96
CA ASP A 348 -22.07 -7.32 -10.77
C ASP A 348 -23.10 -6.56 -9.91
N GLY A 349 -22.75 -5.37 -9.43
CA GLY A 349 -23.57 -4.60 -8.48
C GLY A 349 -23.60 -5.23 -7.07
N GLY A 350 -24.49 -4.75 -6.21
CA GLY A 350 -24.61 -5.22 -4.82
C GLY A 350 -23.57 -4.64 -3.87
N VAL A 351 -23.07 -3.45 -4.19
CA VAL A 351 -22.00 -2.77 -3.44
C VAL A 351 -22.58 -1.84 -2.38
N ILE A 352 -23.66 -1.13 -2.70
CA ILE A 352 -24.27 -0.13 -1.83
C ILE A 352 -25.22 -0.79 -0.82
N ALA A 353 -25.13 -0.39 0.43
CA ALA A 353 -25.98 -0.91 1.49
C ALA A 353 -27.46 -0.56 1.26
N LYS A 354 -28.36 -1.45 1.71
CA LYS A 354 -29.79 -1.20 1.66
C LYS A 354 -30.16 -0.01 2.54
N GLY A 355 -30.98 0.89 1.99
CA GLY A 355 -31.42 2.10 2.70
C GLY A 355 -30.50 3.30 2.55
N TYR A 356 -29.33 3.15 1.90
CA TYR A 356 -28.42 4.26 1.68
C TYR A 356 -28.92 5.24 0.62
N HIS A 357 -29.51 4.74 -0.47
CA HIS A 357 -30.00 5.57 -1.56
C HIS A 357 -31.33 5.06 -2.09
N PRO A 358 -32.43 5.87 -2.10
CA PRO A 358 -33.77 5.43 -2.47
C PRO A 358 -33.87 4.84 -3.88
N GLU A 359 -33.18 5.43 -4.86
CA GLU A 359 -33.20 4.95 -6.25
C GLU A 359 -32.50 3.59 -6.40
N VAL A 360 -31.43 3.33 -5.59
CA VAL A 360 -30.78 2.01 -5.55
C VAL A 360 -31.74 0.96 -5.04
N ASP A 361 -32.48 1.26 -3.98
CA ASP A 361 -33.45 0.33 -3.39
C ASP A 361 -34.62 0.07 -4.34
N GLU A 362 -35.10 1.09 -5.06
CA GLU A 362 -36.14 0.94 -6.08
C GLU A 362 -35.66 0.05 -7.24
N LEU A 363 -34.50 0.33 -7.82
CA LEU A 363 -33.94 -0.46 -8.92
C LEU A 363 -33.62 -1.90 -8.50
N ARG A 364 -33.18 -2.11 -7.27
CA ARG A 364 -32.97 -3.44 -6.68
C ARG A 364 -34.28 -4.19 -6.50
N SER A 365 -35.34 -3.52 -6.04
CA SER A 365 -36.65 -4.10 -5.93
C SER A 365 -37.22 -4.54 -7.29
N ILE A 366 -37.00 -3.76 -8.35
CA ILE A 366 -37.39 -4.13 -9.72
C ILE A 366 -36.63 -5.40 -10.15
N ARG A 367 -35.32 -5.47 -9.91
CA ARG A 367 -34.51 -6.65 -10.22
C ARG A 367 -34.95 -7.89 -9.46
N ASP A 368 -35.17 -7.78 -8.17
CA ASP A 368 -35.49 -8.92 -7.28
C ASP A 368 -36.92 -9.41 -7.50
N ASN A 369 -37.88 -8.53 -7.80
CA ASN A 369 -39.24 -8.87 -8.17
C ASN A 369 -39.35 -9.49 -9.56
N THR A 370 -38.32 -9.42 -10.38
CA THR A 370 -38.28 -9.96 -11.74
C THR A 370 -38.66 -11.45 -11.78
N LYS A 371 -38.14 -12.25 -10.84
CA LYS A 371 -38.47 -13.69 -10.74
C LYS A 371 -39.99 -13.91 -10.46
N GLY A 372 -40.55 -13.11 -9.59
CA GLY A 372 -41.99 -13.15 -9.28
C GLY A 372 -42.87 -12.75 -10.47
N VAL A 373 -42.48 -11.66 -11.14
CA VAL A 373 -43.21 -11.16 -12.33
C VAL A 373 -43.12 -12.17 -13.50
N LEU A 374 -41.93 -12.75 -13.73
CA LEU A 374 -41.76 -13.80 -14.75
C LEU A 374 -42.55 -15.06 -14.43
N ALA A 375 -42.61 -15.50 -13.17
CA ALA A 375 -43.38 -16.63 -12.73
C ALA A 375 -44.92 -16.39 -12.87
N GLN A 376 -45.35 -15.16 -12.56
CA GLN A 376 -46.75 -14.75 -12.80
C GLN A 376 -47.09 -14.71 -14.30
N LEU A 377 -46.18 -14.14 -15.11
CA LEU A 377 -46.34 -14.13 -16.56
C LEU A 377 -46.37 -15.55 -17.12
N GLU A 378 -45.48 -16.43 -16.69
CA GLU A 378 -45.44 -17.84 -17.08
C GLU A 378 -46.77 -18.55 -16.73
N THR A 379 -47.27 -18.33 -15.53
CA THR A 379 -48.55 -18.92 -15.07
C THR A 379 -49.71 -18.41 -15.91
N ARG A 380 -49.77 -17.12 -16.18
CA ARG A 380 -50.81 -16.52 -17.03
C ARG A 380 -50.75 -17.05 -18.46
N LEU A 381 -49.57 -17.08 -19.07
CA LEU A 381 -49.37 -17.60 -20.42
C LEU A 381 -49.75 -19.10 -20.53
N ARG A 382 -49.50 -19.91 -19.50
CA ARG A 382 -49.96 -21.29 -19.44
C ARG A 382 -51.49 -21.40 -19.45
N GLN A 383 -52.17 -20.52 -18.71
CA GLN A 383 -53.64 -20.48 -18.66
C GLN A 383 -54.24 -20.01 -19.99
N GLU A 384 -53.70 -18.97 -20.58
CA GLU A 384 -54.18 -18.40 -21.84
C GLU A 384 -53.96 -19.32 -23.06
N THR A 385 -52.81 -20.02 -23.09
CA THR A 385 -52.47 -20.92 -24.23
C THR A 385 -52.91 -22.34 -24.04
N GLY A 386 -53.27 -22.74 -22.83
CA GLY A 386 -53.59 -24.13 -22.49
C GLY A 386 -52.36 -25.07 -22.56
N ILE A 387 -51.16 -24.55 -22.58
CA ILE A 387 -49.89 -25.33 -22.68
C ILE A 387 -49.30 -25.56 -21.27
N PRO A 388 -49.45 -26.75 -20.66
CA PRO A 388 -49.06 -26.98 -19.27
C PRO A 388 -47.54 -26.93 -19.03
N LYS A 389 -46.75 -27.24 -20.06
CA LYS A 389 -45.26 -27.32 -20.01
C LYS A 389 -44.56 -26.08 -20.59
N LEU A 390 -45.28 -24.98 -20.79
CA LEU A 390 -44.71 -23.71 -21.17
C LEU A 390 -43.76 -23.22 -20.05
N LYS A 391 -42.54 -22.81 -20.40
CA LYS A 391 -41.56 -22.23 -19.47
C LYS A 391 -40.95 -20.96 -20.04
N ILE A 392 -40.70 -19.98 -19.16
CA ILE A 392 -39.90 -18.82 -19.52
C ILE A 392 -38.47 -19.09 -19.10
N GLY A 393 -37.53 -18.98 -20.03
CA GLY A 393 -36.10 -19.15 -19.82
C GLY A 393 -35.29 -17.92 -20.28
N TYR A 394 -34.03 -17.88 -19.90
CA TYR A 394 -33.08 -16.83 -20.32
C TYR A 394 -31.86 -17.46 -20.99
N ASN A 395 -31.36 -16.79 -22.02
CA ASN A 395 -30.12 -17.15 -22.71
C ASN A 395 -29.37 -15.88 -23.07
N HIS A 396 -28.05 -15.83 -22.82
CA HIS A 396 -27.21 -14.67 -23.13
C HIS A 396 -27.26 -14.19 -24.58
N VAL A 397 -27.52 -15.10 -25.56
CA VAL A 397 -27.56 -14.76 -26.98
C VAL A 397 -28.94 -14.23 -27.42
N PHE A 398 -30.02 -14.77 -26.86
CA PHE A 398 -31.39 -14.51 -27.31
C PHE A 398 -32.25 -13.75 -26.29
N GLY A 399 -31.76 -13.53 -25.08
CA GLY A 399 -32.51 -12.91 -23.99
C GLY A 399 -33.53 -13.85 -23.37
N TYR A 400 -34.64 -13.30 -22.87
CA TYR A 400 -35.75 -14.08 -22.36
C TYR A 400 -36.56 -14.72 -23.52
N PHE A 401 -36.96 -15.96 -23.33
CA PHE A 401 -37.74 -16.73 -24.31
C PHE A 401 -38.77 -17.61 -23.63
N ILE A 402 -39.84 -17.95 -24.38
CA ILE A 402 -40.86 -18.91 -24.00
C ILE A 402 -40.50 -20.22 -24.69
N GLU A 403 -40.28 -21.28 -23.92
CA GLU A 403 -39.98 -22.60 -24.43
C GLU A 403 -41.23 -23.45 -24.42
N VAL A 404 -41.60 -24.01 -25.59
CA VAL A 404 -42.75 -24.89 -25.80
C VAL A 404 -42.24 -26.20 -26.41
N SER A 405 -42.65 -27.34 -25.80
CA SER A 405 -42.27 -28.65 -26.30
C SER A 405 -43.00 -28.97 -27.63
N ASN A 406 -42.38 -29.80 -28.47
CA ASN A 406 -42.91 -30.16 -29.79
C ASN A 406 -44.35 -30.69 -29.76
N SER A 407 -44.77 -31.34 -28.65
CA SER A 407 -46.13 -31.89 -28.47
C SER A 407 -47.22 -30.81 -28.45
N TYR A 408 -46.90 -29.57 -28.16
CA TYR A 408 -47.86 -28.46 -28.03
C TYR A 408 -47.66 -27.35 -29.07
N LYS A 409 -46.86 -27.60 -30.10
CA LYS A 409 -46.53 -26.62 -31.15
C LYS A 409 -47.79 -26.09 -31.89
N ALA A 410 -48.78 -26.93 -32.12
CA ALA A 410 -50.03 -26.55 -32.79
C ALA A 410 -50.93 -25.62 -31.94
N GLN A 411 -50.66 -25.51 -30.65
CA GLN A 411 -51.43 -24.66 -29.71
C GLN A 411 -50.80 -23.27 -29.49
N VAL A 412 -49.65 -23.03 -30.11
CA VAL A 412 -48.93 -21.74 -29.96
C VAL A 412 -49.69 -20.65 -30.74
N PRO A 413 -50.06 -19.53 -30.12
CA PRO A 413 -50.73 -18.42 -30.80
C PRO A 413 -49.87 -17.83 -31.93
N GLU A 414 -50.51 -17.35 -33.02
CA GLU A 414 -49.82 -16.70 -34.15
C GLU A 414 -49.03 -15.42 -33.73
N SER A 415 -49.41 -14.82 -32.62
CA SER A 415 -48.70 -13.66 -32.06
C SER A 415 -47.32 -13.96 -31.48
N TYR A 416 -46.97 -15.23 -31.30
CA TYR A 416 -45.67 -15.65 -30.79
C TYR A 416 -44.64 -15.72 -31.94
N ILE A 417 -43.59 -14.96 -31.84
CA ILE A 417 -42.52 -14.90 -32.85
C ILE A 417 -41.49 -15.99 -32.52
N ARG A 418 -41.33 -16.95 -33.43
CA ARG A 418 -40.37 -18.04 -33.29
C ARG A 418 -38.93 -17.50 -33.43
N LYS A 419 -38.06 -17.81 -32.47
CA LYS A 419 -36.65 -17.44 -32.43
C LYS A 419 -35.69 -18.59 -32.69
N GLN A 420 -36.00 -19.78 -32.17
CA GLN A 420 -35.12 -20.94 -32.29
C GLN A 420 -35.92 -22.25 -32.27
N THR A 421 -35.48 -23.20 -33.08
CA THR A 421 -35.98 -24.58 -33.07
C THR A 421 -34.94 -25.47 -32.40
N LEU A 422 -35.38 -26.28 -31.44
CA LEU A 422 -34.60 -27.28 -30.72
C LEU A 422 -35.09 -28.68 -31.06
N THR A 423 -34.33 -29.72 -30.74
CA THR A 423 -34.75 -31.13 -30.90
C THR A 423 -35.96 -31.48 -30.05
N THR A 424 -36.14 -30.85 -28.89
CA THR A 424 -37.18 -31.12 -27.91
C THR A 424 -38.33 -30.11 -27.91
N GLY A 425 -38.19 -28.96 -28.59
CA GLY A 425 -39.20 -27.90 -28.56
C GLY A 425 -38.79 -26.71 -29.43
N GLU A 426 -39.56 -25.65 -29.33
CA GLU A 426 -39.30 -24.36 -29.99
C GLU A 426 -39.30 -23.24 -28.96
N ARG A 427 -38.51 -22.21 -29.25
CA ARG A 427 -38.41 -20.99 -28.44
C ARG A 427 -39.06 -19.83 -29.16
N TYR A 428 -39.90 -19.13 -28.42
CA TYR A 428 -40.69 -18.03 -28.90
C TYR A 428 -40.44 -16.77 -28.08
N ILE A 429 -40.78 -15.61 -28.64
CA ILE A 429 -40.79 -14.32 -27.96
C ILE A 429 -42.14 -13.63 -28.21
N THR A 430 -42.63 -12.93 -27.20
CA THR A 430 -43.81 -12.04 -27.32
C THR A 430 -43.38 -10.59 -27.12
N GLN A 431 -44.16 -9.64 -27.60
CA GLN A 431 -43.90 -8.22 -27.39
C GLN A 431 -43.87 -7.88 -25.89
N GLU A 432 -44.78 -8.42 -25.11
CA GLU A 432 -44.82 -8.23 -23.66
C GLU A 432 -43.56 -8.74 -22.96
N LEU A 433 -43.07 -9.94 -23.34
CA LEU A 433 -41.81 -10.47 -22.78
C LEU A 433 -40.62 -9.63 -23.15
N LYS A 434 -40.59 -9.05 -24.37
CA LYS A 434 -39.56 -8.17 -24.83
C LYS A 434 -39.57 -6.80 -24.10
N ASP A 435 -40.75 -6.25 -23.85
CA ASP A 435 -40.91 -5.01 -23.09
C ASP A 435 -40.50 -5.19 -21.62
N LEU A 436 -40.83 -6.34 -21.04
CA LEU A 436 -40.40 -6.73 -19.70
C LEU A 436 -38.87 -6.90 -19.64
N GLU A 437 -38.28 -7.57 -20.63
CA GLU A 437 -36.84 -7.73 -20.76
C GLU A 437 -36.12 -6.38 -20.80
N ASN A 438 -36.59 -5.46 -21.65
CA ASN A 438 -36.00 -4.13 -21.75
C ASN A 438 -36.04 -3.35 -20.42
N LYS A 439 -37.15 -3.49 -19.67
CA LYS A 439 -37.27 -2.89 -18.33
C LYS A 439 -36.29 -3.50 -17.33
N ILE A 440 -36.16 -4.83 -17.33
CA ILE A 440 -35.26 -5.56 -16.41
C ILE A 440 -33.79 -5.24 -16.70
N LEU A 441 -33.37 -5.35 -17.97
CA LEU A 441 -31.99 -5.07 -18.40
C LEU A 441 -31.64 -3.60 -18.17
N GLY A 442 -32.55 -2.70 -18.54
CA GLY A 442 -32.34 -1.26 -18.29
C GLY A 442 -32.28 -0.90 -16.80
N ALA A 443 -33.05 -1.57 -15.94
CA ALA A 443 -32.96 -1.36 -14.49
C ALA A 443 -31.65 -1.91 -13.92
N HIS A 444 -31.18 -3.07 -14.40
CA HIS A 444 -29.91 -3.64 -13.97
C HIS A 444 -28.70 -2.80 -14.35
N GLU A 445 -28.63 -2.34 -15.60
CA GLU A 445 -27.54 -1.47 -16.06
C GLU A 445 -27.54 -0.13 -15.30
N ARG A 446 -28.71 0.46 -15.07
CA ARG A 446 -28.84 1.70 -14.29
C ARG A 446 -28.43 1.49 -12.83
N LEU A 447 -28.79 0.35 -12.23
CA LEU A 447 -28.40 0.01 -10.87
C LEU A 447 -26.89 -0.05 -10.74
N ILE A 448 -26.21 -0.81 -11.61
CA ILE A 448 -24.73 -0.91 -11.60
C ILE A 448 -24.09 0.47 -11.80
N ALA A 449 -24.54 1.25 -12.77
CA ALA A 449 -24.01 2.58 -13.04
C ALA A 449 -24.19 3.53 -11.84
N LEU A 450 -25.34 3.47 -11.17
CA LEU A 450 -25.63 4.27 -9.98
C LEU A 450 -24.77 3.84 -8.79
N GLU A 451 -24.68 2.54 -8.50
CA GLU A 451 -23.84 2.01 -7.43
C GLU A 451 -22.36 2.36 -7.65
N HIS A 452 -21.88 2.30 -8.90
CA HIS A 452 -20.53 2.70 -9.26
C HIS A 452 -20.27 4.20 -8.99
N ARG A 453 -21.23 5.06 -9.35
CA ARG A 453 -21.14 6.50 -9.08
C ARG A 453 -21.11 6.79 -7.59
N LEU A 454 -22.03 6.23 -6.82
CA LEU A 454 -22.12 6.43 -5.36
C LEU A 454 -20.86 5.91 -4.64
N PHE A 455 -20.32 4.79 -5.09
CA PHE A 455 -19.08 4.26 -4.55
C PHE A 455 -17.90 5.18 -4.83
N ASN A 456 -17.78 5.73 -6.05
CA ASN A 456 -16.74 6.71 -6.37
C ASN A 456 -16.87 8.00 -5.54
N GLU A 457 -18.07 8.51 -5.35
CA GLU A 457 -18.33 9.65 -4.47
C GLU A 457 -17.90 9.37 -3.02
N LEU A 458 -18.12 8.14 -2.54
CA LEU A 458 -17.62 7.68 -1.25
C LEU A 458 -16.08 7.69 -1.22
N LEU A 459 -15.40 7.11 -2.23
CA LEU A 459 -13.94 7.11 -2.32
C LEU A 459 -13.37 8.53 -2.31
N GLU A 460 -13.94 9.46 -3.07
CA GLU A 460 -13.54 10.87 -3.09
C GLU A 460 -13.67 11.51 -1.71
N SER A 461 -14.78 11.23 -1.03
CA SER A 461 -15.03 11.78 0.31
C SER A 461 -14.06 11.26 1.38
N ILE A 462 -13.66 9.97 1.30
CA ILE A 462 -12.62 9.38 2.15
C ILE A 462 -11.27 9.98 1.76
N GLY A 463 -11.01 10.11 0.45
CA GLY A 463 -9.80 10.71 -0.11
C GLY A 463 -9.52 12.12 0.42
N ALA A 464 -10.55 12.91 0.67
CA ALA A 464 -10.42 14.24 1.27
C ALA A 464 -9.90 14.20 2.73
N GLN A 465 -9.90 13.04 3.39
CA GLN A 465 -9.42 12.87 4.77
C GLN A 465 -8.01 12.24 4.83
N LEU A 466 -7.27 12.27 3.73
CA LEU A 466 -5.95 11.63 3.59
C LEU A 466 -5.01 11.94 4.76
N ASP A 467 -4.85 13.21 5.12
CA ASP A 467 -3.89 13.64 6.15
C ASP A 467 -4.21 13.07 7.55
N ARG A 468 -5.49 12.95 7.89
CA ARG A 468 -5.95 12.36 9.16
C ARG A 468 -5.65 10.86 9.20
N ILE A 469 -5.98 10.16 8.11
CA ILE A 469 -5.77 8.71 8.02
C ILE A 469 -4.28 8.39 8.01
N GLN A 470 -3.46 9.15 7.29
CA GLN A 470 -2.02 8.94 7.20
C GLN A 470 -1.32 9.20 8.55
N ARG A 471 -1.72 10.26 9.27
CA ARG A 471 -1.21 10.55 10.62
C ARG A 471 -1.53 9.41 11.59
N THR A 472 -2.74 8.89 11.53
CA THR A 472 -3.17 7.74 12.32
C THR A 472 -2.39 6.49 11.96
N ALA A 473 -2.21 6.20 10.67
CA ALA A 473 -1.46 5.05 10.20
C ALA A 473 0.01 5.05 10.68
N ASN A 474 0.67 6.22 10.60
CA ASN A 474 2.04 6.39 11.10
C ASN A 474 2.13 6.15 12.62
N ALA A 475 1.18 6.70 13.40
CA ALA A 475 1.15 6.50 14.84
C ALA A 475 0.89 5.02 15.22
N VAL A 476 0.02 4.33 14.51
CA VAL A 476 -0.24 2.90 14.69
C VAL A 476 1.00 2.07 14.34
N ALA A 477 1.71 2.41 13.26
CA ALA A 477 2.94 1.72 12.87
C ALA A 477 4.03 1.87 13.96
N GLU A 478 4.17 3.07 14.52
CA GLU A 478 5.13 3.34 15.60
C GLU A 478 4.80 2.55 16.86
N LEU A 479 3.52 2.53 17.25
CA LEU A 479 3.04 1.76 18.40
C LEU A 479 3.28 0.25 18.22
N ASP A 480 3.04 -0.28 17.01
CA ASP A 480 3.27 -1.70 16.67
C ASP A 480 4.75 -2.07 16.76
N VAL A 481 5.65 -1.21 16.27
CA VAL A 481 7.11 -1.44 16.38
C VAL A 481 7.55 -1.47 17.83
N LEU A 482 7.10 -0.52 18.65
CA LEU A 482 7.45 -0.47 20.07
C LEU A 482 6.91 -1.69 20.84
N ALA A 483 5.68 -2.11 20.55
CA ALA A 483 5.09 -3.32 21.13
C ALA A 483 5.87 -4.59 20.71
N ALA A 484 6.27 -4.70 19.45
CA ALA A 484 7.07 -5.80 18.94
C ALA A 484 8.46 -5.86 19.59
N LEU A 485 9.14 -4.72 19.73
CA LEU A 485 10.44 -4.66 20.42
C LEU A 485 10.32 -5.03 21.90
N ALA A 486 9.27 -4.59 22.58
CA ALA A 486 8.99 -4.96 23.96
C ALA A 486 8.69 -6.46 24.10
N GLN A 487 7.96 -7.05 23.16
CA GLN A 487 7.67 -8.48 23.13
C GLN A 487 8.96 -9.29 22.96
N VAL A 488 9.81 -8.90 22.00
CA VAL A 488 11.11 -9.56 21.76
C VAL A 488 12.03 -9.44 22.96
N ALA A 489 12.08 -8.26 23.59
CA ALA A 489 12.90 -8.04 24.78
C ALA A 489 12.46 -8.92 25.96
N ALA A 490 11.15 -9.04 26.19
CA ALA A 490 10.61 -9.90 27.24
C ALA A 490 10.83 -11.40 26.97
N GLU A 491 10.62 -11.85 25.73
CA GLU A 491 10.80 -13.25 25.32
C GLU A 491 12.25 -13.72 25.43
N ASN A 492 13.21 -12.83 25.13
CA ASN A 492 14.62 -13.18 25.05
C ASN A 492 15.46 -12.66 26.23
N ASN A 493 14.82 -12.07 27.25
CA ASN A 493 15.50 -11.47 28.40
C ASN A 493 16.55 -10.43 27.97
N TYR A 494 16.18 -9.52 27.07
CA TYR A 494 17.03 -8.38 26.71
C TYR A 494 16.86 -7.27 27.73
N CYS A 495 17.96 -6.59 28.05
CA CYS A 495 17.96 -5.47 28.98
C CYS A 495 17.94 -4.13 28.25
N ARG A 496 17.46 -3.09 28.93
CA ARG A 496 17.55 -1.73 28.46
C ARG A 496 19.01 -1.26 28.47
N PRO A 497 19.60 -0.80 27.34
CA PRO A 497 20.91 -0.20 27.36
C PRO A 497 20.88 1.23 27.92
N THR A 498 21.98 1.66 28.54
CA THR A 498 22.23 3.08 28.82
C THR A 498 22.84 3.69 27.56
N VAL A 499 22.23 4.73 27.03
CA VAL A 499 22.71 5.45 25.83
C VAL A 499 22.95 6.91 26.22
N ASP A 500 24.20 7.32 26.13
CA ASP A 500 24.67 8.65 26.45
C ASP A 500 25.66 9.18 25.37
N GLU A 501 26.26 10.33 25.62
CA GLU A 501 27.25 10.95 24.71
C GLU A 501 28.70 10.60 25.06
N SER A 502 28.92 9.58 25.90
CA SER A 502 30.27 9.11 26.24
C SER A 502 30.95 8.43 25.06
N ASP A 503 32.25 8.26 25.16
CA ASP A 503 33.09 7.53 24.21
C ASP A 503 33.32 6.06 24.60
N GLN A 504 32.53 5.55 25.57
CA GLN A 504 32.65 4.19 26.08
C GLN A 504 31.58 3.26 25.50
N LEU A 505 31.99 2.07 25.08
CA LEU A 505 31.13 0.96 24.74
C LEU A 505 31.44 -0.20 25.71
N THR A 506 30.51 -0.51 26.61
CA THR A 506 30.63 -1.60 27.58
C THR A 506 29.48 -2.56 27.42
N ILE A 507 29.76 -3.82 27.10
CA ILE A 507 28.81 -4.90 27.00
C ILE A 507 29.21 -5.98 28.02
N VAL A 508 28.35 -6.26 28.97
CA VAL A 508 28.51 -7.30 29.97
C VAL A 508 27.68 -8.52 29.56
N GLU A 509 28.26 -9.69 29.53
CA GLU A 509 27.62 -10.94 29.12
C GLU A 509 26.89 -10.82 27.75
N GLY A 510 27.59 -10.23 26.78
CA GLY A 510 27.06 -9.97 25.45
C GLY A 510 26.66 -11.23 24.70
N ARG A 511 25.44 -11.25 24.15
CA ARG A 511 24.89 -12.37 23.37
C ARG A 511 24.61 -11.89 21.94
N HIS A 512 24.81 -12.78 20.97
CA HIS A 512 24.47 -12.46 19.58
C HIS A 512 23.02 -12.88 19.30
N PRO A 513 22.09 -11.92 19.05
CA PRO A 513 20.65 -12.22 19.00
C PRO A 513 20.29 -13.24 17.90
N VAL A 514 20.94 -13.19 16.74
CA VAL A 514 20.67 -14.11 15.63
C VAL A 514 21.24 -15.49 15.89
N VAL A 515 22.52 -15.55 16.32
CA VAL A 515 23.21 -16.83 16.58
C VAL A 515 22.51 -17.58 17.69
N GLU A 516 22.11 -16.89 18.76
CA GLU A 516 21.37 -17.48 19.88
C GLU A 516 20.06 -18.16 19.42
N GLN A 517 19.31 -17.53 18.52
CA GLN A 517 18.08 -18.10 17.97
C GLN A 517 18.31 -19.23 16.95
N MET A 518 19.50 -19.28 16.35
CA MET A 518 19.86 -20.32 15.37
C MET A 518 20.46 -21.58 16.02
N LEU A 519 20.96 -21.47 17.27
CA LEU A 519 21.51 -22.59 18.00
C LEU A 519 20.40 -23.57 18.40
N LYS A 520 20.49 -24.82 17.92
CA LYS A 520 19.58 -25.89 18.28
C LYS A 520 20.19 -26.72 19.39
N GLY A 521 19.71 -26.55 20.62
CA GLY A 521 20.06 -27.45 21.77
C GLY A 521 21.41 -27.15 22.41
N SER A 522 22.08 -26.06 22.11
CA SER A 522 23.25 -25.56 22.81
C SER A 522 23.02 -24.13 23.30
N LEU A 523 23.55 -23.81 24.47
CA LEU A 523 23.49 -22.45 25.02
C LEU A 523 24.54 -21.57 24.32
N PHE A 524 24.19 -20.33 24.08
CA PHE A 524 25.16 -19.31 23.66
C PHE A 524 26.06 -18.94 24.85
N VAL A 525 27.35 -18.91 24.64
CA VAL A 525 28.31 -18.51 25.68
C VAL A 525 28.52 -16.98 25.56
N PRO A 526 28.07 -16.19 26.54
CA PRO A 526 28.19 -14.74 26.49
C PRO A 526 29.66 -14.29 26.67
N ASN A 527 29.97 -13.10 26.17
CA ASN A 527 31.29 -12.48 26.27
C ASN A 527 31.19 -11.00 26.63
N ASP A 528 32.13 -10.56 27.46
CA ASP A 528 32.25 -9.12 27.77
C ASP A 528 33.05 -8.41 26.68
N THR A 529 32.66 -7.17 26.41
CA THR A 529 33.36 -6.31 25.44
C THR A 529 33.43 -4.90 25.98
N THR A 530 34.64 -4.34 26.00
CA THR A 530 34.86 -2.93 26.36
C THR A 530 35.69 -2.25 25.27
N LEU A 531 35.22 -1.12 24.78
CA LEU A 531 35.92 -0.25 23.82
C LEU A 531 35.77 1.21 24.26
N ASN A 532 36.79 2.02 24.00
CA ASN A 532 36.77 3.46 24.24
C ASN A 532 37.66 4.20 23.25
N CYS A 533 37.66 5.54 23.26
CA CYS A 533 38.52 6.33 22.42
C CYS A 533 39.94 6.57 23.04
N GLY A 534 40.21 5.99 24.23
CA GLY A 534 41.50 6.05 24.96
C GLY A 534 42.37 4.84 24.71
N GLU A 535 42.53 4.00 25.71
CA GLU A 535 43.44 2.83 25.72
C GLU A 535 42.90 1.63 24.96
N ASP A 536 41.57 1.38 25.01
CA ASP A 536 40.94 0.21 24.41
C ASP A 536 40.26 0.53 23.05
N ARG A 537 41.03 1.10 22.12
CA ARG A 537 40.52 1.50 20.79
C ARG A 537 40.36 0.33 19.81
N CYS A 538 41.13 -0.72 20.01
CA CYS A 538 41.19 -1.84 19.09
C CYS A 538 41.43 -3.14 19.83
N LEU A 539 40.55 -4.08 19.65
CA LEU A 539 40.70 -5.44 20.18
C LEU A 539 41.17 -6.38 19.08
N ILE A 540 42.27 -7.11 19.33
CA ILE A 540 42.75 -8.16 18.44
C ILE A 540 42.20 -9.50 18.92
N ILE A 541 41.25 -10.06 18.20
CA ILE A 541 40.63 -11.34 18.52
C ILE A 541 41.33 -12.45 17.75
N THR A 542 41.96 -13.40 18.48
CA THR A 542 42.61 -14.55 17.88
C THR A 542 41.98 -15.83 18.41
N GLY A 543 42.07 -16.89 17.64
CA GLY A 543 41.55 -18.21 18.04
C GLY A 543 41.49 -19.19 16.86
N PRO A 544 41.38 -20.50 17.14
CA PRO A 544 41.21 -21.51 16.10
C PRO A 544 39.90 -21.32 15.34
N ASN A 545 39.86 -21.81 14.10
CA ASN A 545 38.63 -21.88 13.35
C ASN A 545 37.61 -22.75 14.10
N MET A 546 36.34 -22.34 14.10
CA MET A 546 35.23 -22.99 14.82
C MET A 546 35.17 -22.73 16.35
N ALA A 547 35.99 -21.86 16.91
CA ALA A 547 35.93 -21.47 18.32
C ALA A 547 35.10 -20.20 18.58
N GLY A 548 34.17 -19.84 17.71
CA GLY A 548 33.30 -18.65 17.87
C GLY A 548 34.00 -17.34 17.52
N LYS A 549 35.19 -17.36 16.91
CA LYS A 549 35.93 -16.14 16.52
C LYS A 549 35.17 -15.24 15.52
N SER A 550 34.30 -15.82 14.70
CA SER A 550 33.55 -15.14 13.65
C SER A 550 32.14 -14.73 14.08
N THR A 551 31.83 -14.92 15.36
CA THR A 551 30.52 -14.60 15.96
C THR A 551 30.61 -13.18 16.60
#